data_e46fee1362fdc782ba71649748a0d270
#
_entry.id   e46fee1362fdc782ba71649748a0d270
#
_cell.length_a   1.000
_cell.length_b   1.000
_cell.length_c   1.000
_cell.angle_alpha   90.00
_cell.angle_beta   90.00
_cell.angle_gamma   90.00
#
_symmetry.space_group_name_H-M   'P 1'
#
loop_
_entity.id
_entity.type
_entity.pdbx_description
1 polymer ?
#
loop_
_entity_poly.entity_id
_entity_poly.type
_entity_poly.pdbx_seq_one_letter_code
_entity_poly.pdbx_strand_id
1 'polypeptide(L)'
;MKIDYTVQVWQEGSQYIAHAMPLDVASSGETPELARQAVDEAVRLFLATSAEHGTLKEILEDAGYHLAAKNWRGPVWLGVEQRSCLTEV
;
A
#
# COMPACT_ATOMS: atom_id res chain seq x y z
N MET A 1 -11.83 11.91 -7.99
CA MET A 1 -11.81 10.44 -7.78
C MET A 1 -10.89 10.12 -6.60
N LYS A 2 -11.33 9.29 -5.70
CA LYS A 2 -10.61 8.93 -4.50
C LYS A 2 -10.24 7.45 -4.54
N ILE A 3 -8.99 7.13 -4.19
CA ILE A 3 -8.49 5.76 -4.15
C ILE A 3 -7.98 5.52 -2.73
N ASP A 4 -8.63 4.62 -2.01
CA ASP A 4 -8.26 4.30 -0.64
C ASP A 4 -7.10 3.29 -0.63
N TYR A 5 -6.25 3.37 0.37
CA TYR A 5 -5.23 2.35 0.62
C TYR A 5 -4.87 2.34 2.10
N THR A 6 -4.27 1.24 2.55
CA THR A 6 -3.89 1.05 3.94
C THR A 6 -2.37 0.92 4.02
N VAL A 7 -1.77 1.65 4.96
CA VAL A 7 -0.32 1.66 5.12
C VAL A 7 0.06 0.90 6.39
N GLN A 8 1.01 -0.02 6.25
CA GLN A 8 1.67 -0.70 7.37
C GLN A 8 3.09 -0.17 7.48
N VAL A 9 3.57 0.01 8.71
CA VAL A 9 4.92 0.51 8.96
C VAL A 9 5.63 -0.43 9.93
N TRP A 10 6.88 -0.79 9.61
CA TRP A 10 7.70 -1.62 10.50
C TRP A 10 9.16 -1.22 10.40
N GLN A 11 9.95 -1.69 11.34
CA GLN A 11 11.39 -1.42 11.37
C GLN A 11 12.17 -2.61 10.83
N GLU A 12 13.12 -2.33 9.95
CA GLU A 12 14.09 -3.29 9.47
C GLU A 12 15.50 -2.71 9.66
N GLY A 13 16.24 -3.25 10.63
CA GLY A 13 17.55 -2.71 10.95
C GLY A 13 17.45 -1.25 11.40
N SER A 14 18.16 -0.36 10.75
CA SER A 14 18.16 1.07 11.04
C SER A 14 17.14 1.86 10.21
N GLN A 15 16.35 1.18 9.41
CA GLN A 15 15.37 1.80 8.52
C GLN A 15 13.95 1.45 8.93
N TYR A 16 13.02 2.28 8.52
CA TYR A 16 11.59 2.01 8.66
C TYR A 16 11.01 1.81 7.26
N ILE A 17 10.15 0.81 7.14
CA ILE A 17 9.51 0.47 5.88
C ILE A 17 8.04 0.81 5.99
N ALA A 18 7.47 1.43 4.97
CA ALA A 18 6.04 1.65 4.86
C ALA A 18 5.55 0.95 3.60
N HIS A 19 4.44 0.24 3.73
CA HIS A 19 3.89 -0.59 2.66
C HIS A 19 2.42 -0.30 2.48
N ALA A 20 2.03 0.09 1.27
CA ALA A 20 0.66 0.42 0.93
C ALA A 20 -0.03 -0.80 0.31
N MET A 21 -1.15 -1.20 0.89
CA MET A 21 -1.96 -2.33 0.43
C MET A 21 -3.35 -1.85 0.06
N PRO A 22 -4.00 -2.44 -0.91
CA PRO A 22 -3.61 -3.62 -1.69
C PRO A 22 -2.74 -3.32 -2.91
N LEU A 23 -2.27 -2.09 -3.08
CA LEU A 23 -1.46 -1.69 -4.23
C LEU A 23 -0.08 -2.36 -4.27
N ASP A 24 0.40 -2.81 -3.13
CA ASP A 24 1.73 -3.43 -2.98
C ASP A 24 2.86 -2.49 -3.37
N VAL A 25 2.76 -1.25 -2.92
CA VAL A 25 3.80 -0.22 -3.10
C VAL A 25 4.48 -0.01 -1.76
N ALA A 26 5.81 -0.06 -1.75
CA ALA A 26 6.58 0.13 -0.53
C ALA A 26 7.62 1.22 -0.69
N SER A 27 7.98 1.84 0.44
CA SER A 27 9.07 2.80 0.49
C SER A 27 9.70 2.76 1.88
N SER A 28 10.78 3.51 2.08
CA SER A 28 11.51 3.49 3.34
C SER A 28 11.92 4.89 3.78
N GLY A 29 12.30 5.02 5.05
CA GLY A 29 12.80 6.25 5.60
C GLY A 29 13.56 6.01 6.91
N GLU A 30 14.27 7.02 7.38
CA GLU A 30 15.04 6.95 8.61
C GLU A 30 14.18 7.05 9.87
N THR A 31 12.92 7.45 9.71
CA THR A 31 11.93 7.51 10.79
C THR A 31 10.61 6.95 10.27
N PRO A 32 9.69 6.52 11.16
CA PRO A 32 8.35 6.10 10.73
C PRO A 32 7.61 7.17 9.93
N GLU A 33 7.74 8.44 10.33
CA GLU A 33 7.09 9.54 9.63
C GLU A 33 7.64 9.74 8.23
N LEU A 34 8.97 9.65 8.07
CA LEU A 34 9.58 9.76 6.76
C LEU A 34 9.20 8.59 5.86
N ALA A 35 9.10 7.38 6.43
CA ALA A 35 8.64 6.22 5.66
C ALA A 35 7.19 6.39 5.17
N ARG A 36 6.30 6.92 6.04
CA ARG A 36 4.91 7.21 5.67
C ARG A 36 4.82 8.23 4.54
N GLN A 37 5.57 9.33 4.66
CA GLN A 37 5.60 10.35 3.62
C GLN A 37 6.13 9.79 2.30
N ALA A 38 7.16 8.96 2.37
CA ALA A 38 7.76 8.36 1.19
C ALA A 38 6.80 7.41 0.47
N VAL A 39 6.05 6.58 1.22
CA VAL A 39 5.11 5.66 0.59
C VAL A 39 3.92 6.40 -0.02
N ASP A 40 3.44 7.46 0.63
CA ASP A 40 2.35 8.27 0.08
C ASP A 40 2.76 8.91 -1.25
N GLU A 41 3.99 9.41 -1.32
CA GLU A 41 4.50 9.96 -2.57
C GLU A 41 4.67 8.89 -3.63
N ALA A 42 5.20 7.72 -3.27
CA ALA A 42 5.36 6.60 -4.19
C ALA A 42 4.00 6.13 -4.74
N VAL A 43 2.97 6.07 -3.91
CA VAL A 43 1.61 5.72 -4.33
C VAL A 43 1.09 6.75 -5.33
N ARG A 44 1.24 8.04 -5.02
CA ARG A 44 0.78 9.10 -5.90
C ARG A 44 1.42 9.00 -7.28
N LEU A 45 2.73 8.79 -7.33
CA LEU A 45 3.45 8.65 -8.59
C LEU A 45 3.04 7.40 -9.35
N PHE A 46 2.88 6.29 -8.64
CA PHE A 46 2.43 5.03 -9.24
C PHE A 46 1.07 5.18 -9.90
N LEU A 47 0.11 5.77 -9.19
CA LEU A 47 -1.24 5.96 -9.72
C LEU A 47 -1.27 6.96 -10.88
N ALA A 48 -0.50 8.04 -10.79
CA ALA A 48 -0.42 9.02 -11.87
C ALA A 48 0.18 8.41 -13.13
N THR A 49 1.25 7.63 -13.00
CA THR A 49 1.89 6.94 -14.12
C THR A 49 0.94 5.93 -14.74
N SER A 50 0.23 5.16 -13.92
CA SER A 50 -0.76 4.19 -14.40
C SER A 50 -1.89 4.87 -15.18
N ALA A 51 -2.34 6.03 -14.72
CA ALA A 51 -3.37 6.80 -15.40
C ALA A 51 -2.87 7.31 -16.77
N GLU A 52 -1.64 7.79 -16.83
CA GLU A 52 -1.04 8.24 -18.10
C GLU A 52 -0.93 7.11 -19.11
N HIS A 53 -0.63 5.89 -18.66
CA HIS A 53 -0.51 4.73 -19.54
C HIS A 53 -1.85 4.08 -19.84
N GLY A 54 -2.95 4.57 -19.29
CA GLY A 54 -4.28 4.01 -19.52
C GLY A 54 -4.51 2.67 -18.86
N THR A 55 -3.70 2.31 -17.84
CA THR A 55 -3.77 1.02 -17.17
C THR A 55 -4.34 1.09 -15.75
N LEU A 56 -4.72 2.28 -15.30
CA LEU A 56 -5.12 2.49 -13.90
C LEU A 56 -6.29 1.60 -13.48
N LYS A 57 -7.35 1.56 -14.27
CA LYS A 57 -8.53 0.75 -13.94
C LYS A 57 -8.18 -0.73 -13.81
N GLU A 58 -7.42 -1.25 -14.77
CA GLU A 58 -7.02 -2.65 -14.78
C GLU A 58 -6.16 -2.98 -13.55
N ILE A 59 -5.20 -2.11 -13.21
CA ILE A 59 -4.33 -2.29 -12.06
C ILE A 59 -5.14 -2.31 -10.76
N LEU A 60 -6.10 -1.40 -10.63
CA LEU A 60 -6.94 -1.33 -9.44
C LEU A 60 -7.83 -2.57 -9.31
N GLU A 61 -8.44 -3.01 -10.40
CA GLU A 61 -9.28 -4.20 -10.37
C GLU A 61 -8.46 -5.45 -10.03
N ASP A 62 -7.27 -5.59 -10.62
CA ASP A 62 -6.37 -6.72 -10.32
C ASP A 62 -5.90 -6.71 -8.87
N ALA A 63 -5.75 -5.54 -8.26
CA ALA A 63 -5.37 -5.41 -6.86
C ALA A 63 -6.52 -5.67 -5.88
N GLY A 64 -7.74 -5.86 -6.36
CA GLY A 64 -8.89 -6.17 -5.53
C GLY A 64 -9.77 -4.96 -5.19
N TYR A 65 -9.56 -3.84 -5.87
CA TYR A 65 -10.43 -2.68 -5.70
C TYR A 65 -11.74 -2.85 -6.44
N HIS A 66 -12.76 -2.18 -5.93
CA HIS A 66 -14.03 -2.03 -6.63
C HIS A 66 -14.45 -0.57 -6.64
N LEU A 67 -15.18 -0.19 -7.66
CA LEU A 67 -15.67 1.17 -7.82
C LEU A 67 -17.00 1.33 -7.08
N ALA A 68 -17.05 2.25 -6.11
CA ALA A 68 -18.25 2.59 -5.35
C ALA A 68 -18.48 4.09 -5.50
N ALA A 69 -19.60 4.46 -6.14
CA ALA A 69 -19.87 5.82 -6.56
C ALA A 69 -18.75 6.28 -7.53
N LYS A 70 -17.92 7.24 -7.15
CA LYS A 70 -16.79 7.69 -7.96
C LYS A 70 -15.46 7.40 -7.30
N ASN A 71 -15.47 6.54 -6.30
CA ASN A 71 -14.28 6.23 -5.51
C ASN A 71 -13.92 4.75 -5.64
N TRP A 72 -12.61 4.48 -5.64
CA TRP A 72 -12.10 3.13 -5.66
C TRP A 72 -11.84 2.69 -4.21
N ARG A 73 -12.46 1.60 -3.81
CA ARG A 73 -12.35 1.07 -2.46
C ARG A 73 -11.68 -0.29 -2.45
N GLY A 74 -10.69 -0.42 -1.57
CA GLY A 74 -10.02 -1.69 -1.34
C GLY A 74 -10.70 -2.49 -0.24
N PRO A 75 -10.04 -3.55 0.25
CA PRO A 75 -10.57 -4.37 1.33
C PRO A 75 -10.63 -3.60 2.65
N VAL A 76 -11.55 -4.01 3.50
CA VAL A 76 -11.66 -3.48 4.87
C VAL A 76 -10.71 -4.29 5.76
N TRP A 77 -9.74 -3.62 6.37
CA TRP A 77 -8.78 -4.26 7.25
C TRP A 77 -9.38 -4.41 8.65
N LEU A 78 -9.35 -5.63 9.20
CA LEU A 78 -9.89 -5.92 10.51
C LEU A 78 -8.83 -6.03 11.59
N GLY A 79 -7.57 -6.21 11.22
CA GLY A 79 -6.50 -6.31 12.20
C GLY A 79 -5.17 -6.71 11.59
N VAL A 80 -4.14 -6.53 12.40
CA VAL A 80 -2.77 -6.98 12.08
C VAL A 80 -2.27 -7.68 13.32
N GLU A 81 -1.94 -8.98 13.21
CA GLU A 81 -1.48 -9.78 14.34
C GLU A 81 -0.13 -10.39 14.06
N GLN A 82 0.74 -10.32 15.04
CA GLN A 82 2.00 -11.05 15.00
C GLN A 82 1.76 -12.46 15.48
N ARG A 83 2.14 -13.43 14.66
CA ARG A 83 1.98 -14.83 14.97
C ARG A 83 3.29 -15.56 14.81
N SER A 84 3.41 -16.72 15.43
CA SER A 84 4.60 -17.56 15.34
C SER A 84 4.20 -18.98 15.04
N CYS A 85 5.00 -19.66 14.22
CA CYS A 85 4.82 -21.07 13.94
C CYS A 85 6.13 -21.78 14.34
N LEU A 86 6.01 -22.84 15.13
CA LEU A 86 7.16 -23.67 15.47
C LEU A 86 7.34 -24.74 14.39
N THR A 87 8.53 -24.78 13.79
CA THR A 87 8.81 -25.75 12.72
C THR A 87 10.01 -26.63 13.11
N GLU A 88 10.13 -27.78 12.42
CA GLU A 88 11.22 -28.73 12.65
C GLU A 88 12.31 -28.63 11.58
N VAL A 89 12.26 -27.60 10.75
CA VAL A 89 13.30 -27.42 9.71
C VAL A 89 14.46 -26.56 10.15
#